data_aa8a38aa2f4d64477cff69f1c37b9c5a
#
_entry.id   aa8a38aa2f4d64477cff69f1c37b9c5a
#
_cell.length_a   1.000
_cell.length_b   1.000
_cell.length_c   1.000
_cell.angle_alpha   90.00
_cell.angle_beta   90.00
_cell.angle_gamma   90.00
#
_symmetry.space_group_name_H-M   'P 1'
#
loop_
_entity.id
_entity.type
_entity.pdbx_description
1 polymer ?
#
loop_
_entity_poly.entity_id
_entity_poly.type
_entity_poly.pdbx_seq_one_letter_code
_entity_poly.pdbx_strand_id
1 'polypeptide(L)'
;YRPAGADDHCRINTRYTLYMQEVQGPAKSFNDHWIELGYYTGWYPVCNGNRADYSHLRIGITDGYTVSGSGIISHTEEGMWEMEQPWENFDNVILASPMLKSRRINDNGTTIELIYTDFPDAGADSALQCCHNALKFFRCLYKIAGDEDIYMKFLLSASGTSGGYSRKNFIMLSSRTFNEYVLKNTAHEIGHFWWNKAPVESWHDWLNESFAEFSALQYIRHARGEKAYAAYIDAYRKETRHIRPIWGIDRNDREAHLALYRKGSVLLADLLVRVGEEPFFNFLAGVIQAHITDTSAFLDFAETRLGSPHRNWIKKRLKE
;
A
#
# COMPACT_ATOMS: atom_id res chain seq x y z
N TYR A 1 1.71 34.61 -1.54
CA TYR A 1 1.14 35.89 -2.02
C TYR A 1 0.21 35.60 -3.18
N ARG A 2 -1.10 35.81 -3.01
CA ARG A 2 -2.11 35.65 -4.05
C ARG A 2 -2.53 37.06 -4.52
N PRO A 3 -2.26 37.46 -5.76
CA PRO A 3 -2.76 38.76 -6.27
C PRO A 3 -4.30 38.72 -6.32
N ALA A 4 -4.94 39.76 -5.85
CA ALA A 4 -6.39 39.96 -5.96
C ALA A 4 -6.76 40.05 -7.46
N GLY A 5 -7.63 39.12 -7.94
CA GLY A 5 -8.13 39.12 -9.32
C GLY A 5 -7.47 38.11 -10.28
N ALA A 6 -6.64 37.20 -9.78
CA ALA A 6 -6.15 36.09 -10.60
C ALA A 6 -7.21 34.99 -10.71
N ASP A 7 -7.40 34.45 -11.90
CA ASP A 7 -8.14 33.21 -12.12
C ASP A 7 -7.66 32.14 -11.16
N ASP A 8 -8.57 31.28 -10.68
CA ASP A 8 -8.25 30.19 -9.73
C ASP A 8 -7.30 29.12 -10.30
N HIS A 9 -6.83 29.32 -11.53
CA HIS A 9 -5.95 28.39 -12.24
C HIS A 9 -4.57 29.01 -12.50
N CYS A 10 -3.53 28.33 -12.02
CA CYS A 10 -2.14 28.64 -12.33
C CYS A 10 -1.57 27.53 -13.23
N ARG A 11 -1.01 27.91 -14.38
CA ARG A 11 -0.26 27.01 -15.25
C ARG A 11 1.23 27.19 -14.99
N ILE A 12 1.89 26.13 -14.56
CA ILE A 12 3.35 26.08 -14.40
C ILE A 12 3.90 25.17 -15.50
N ASN A 13 4.81 25.71 -16.33
CA ASN A 13 5.55 24.92 -17.30
C ASN A 13 6.99 24.79 -16.80
N THR A 14 7.46 23.55 -16.68
CA THR A 14 8.85 23.25 -16.31
C THR A 14 9.49 22.40 -17.41
N ARG A 15 10.76 22.65 -17.70
CA ARG A 15 11.59 21.80 -18.55
C ARG A 15 12.90 21.53 -17.84
N TYR A 16 13.26 20.26 -17.71
CA TYR A 16 14.48 19.84 -17.05
C TYR A 16 15.05 18.58 -17.69
N THR A 17 16.33 18.33 -17.44
CA THR A 17 17.02 17.09 -17.79
C THR A 17 17.54 16.48 -16.50
N LEU A 18 17.24 15.20 -16.28
CA LEU A 18 17.77 14.43 -15.16
C LEU A 18 18.86 13.50 -15.69
N TYR A 19 19.99 13.48 -15.01
CA TYR A 19 21.02 12.49 -15.20
C TYR A 19 20.88 11.45 -14.09
N MET A 20 20.41 10.27 -14.44
CA MET A 20 20.23 9.19 -13.48
C MET A 20 21.43 8.24 -13.61
N GLN A 21 22.12 8.00 -12.50
CA GLN A 21 23.07 6.91 -12.41
C GLN A 21 22.31 5.60 -12.25
N GLU A 22 22.92 4.48 -12.63
CA GLU A 22 22.36 3.16 -12.33
C GLU A 22 22.05 3.04 -10.84
N VAL A 23 20.79 2.79 -10.53
CA VAL A 23 20.29 2.65 -9.16
C VAL A 23 19.47 1.37 -9.09
N GLN A 24 19.73 0.54 -8.09
CA GLN A 24 18.88 -0.56 -7.72
C GLN A 24 18.32 -0.35 -6.33
N GLY A 25 17.02 -0.54 -6.18
CA GLY A 25 16.35 -0.47 -4.89
C GLY A 25 14.82 -0.55 -5.03
N PRO A 26 14.10 -0.72 -3.91
CA PRO A 26 12.63 -0.68 -3.94
C PRO A 26 12.16 0.68 -4.47
N ALA A 27 11.16 0.65 -5.36
CA ALA A 27 10.55 1.84 -5.94
C ALA A 27 11.50 2.78 -6.72
N LYS A 28 12.70 2.33 -7.02
CA LYS A 28 13.65 3.05 -7.85
C LYS A 28 14.64 2.09 -8.49
N SER A 29 14.58 1.94 -9.79
CA SER A 29 15.58 1.19 -10.56
C SER A 29 15.73 1.85 -11.92
N PHE A 30 16.95 2.00 -12.35
CA PHE A 30 17.26 2.55 -13.65
C PHE A 30 18.49 1.82 -14.23
N ASN A 31 18.23 0.96 -15.20
CA ASN A 31 19.24 0.25 -15.99
C ASN A 31 18.65 -0.18 -17.35
N ASP A 32 19.47 -0.75 -18.23
CA ASP A 32 19.07 -1.15 -19.58
C ASP A 32 17.95 -2.21 -19.65
N HIS A 33 17.66 -2.89 -18.57
CA HIS A 33 16.65 -3.97 -18.54
C HIS A 33 15.41 -3.62 -17.73
N TRP A 34 15.52 -2.65 -16.81
CA TRP A 34 14.45 -2.30 -15.91
C TRP A 34 14.51 -0.82 -15.52
N ILE A 35 13.46 -0.11 -15.83
CA ILE A 35 13.22 1.27 -15.41
C ILE A 35 12.01 1.28 -14.48
N GLU A 36 12.18 1.80 -13.27
CA GLU A 36 11.13 2.00 -12.29
C GLU A 36 11.31 3.40 -11.68
N LEU A 37 10.45 4.32 -12.07
CA LEU A 37 10.47 5.71 -11.66
C LEU A 37 9.19 6.02 -10.88
N GLY A 38 9.33 6.53 -9.69
CA GLY A 38 8.22 6.96 -8.84
C GLY A 38 8.65 8.08 -7.90
N TYR A 39 7.85 8.36 -6.90
CA TYR A 39 8.09 9.42 -5.92
C TYR A 39 9.52 9.44 -5.38
N TYR A 40 10.07 8.27 -5.05
CA TYR A 40 11.40 8.15 -4.44
C TYR A 40 12.56 8.42 -5.40
N THR A 41 12.32 8.52 -6.68
CA THR A 41 13.35 8.85 -7.68
C THR A 41 13.46 10.34 -7.95
N GLY A 42 12.47 11.13 -7.52
CA GLY A 42 12.45 12.57 -7.76
C GLY A 42 12.48 12.95 -9.24
N TRP A 43 11.92 12.10 -10.11
CA TRP A 43 12.00 12.27 -11.56
C TRP A 43 11.06 13.35 -12.12
N TYR A 44 10.12 13.83 -11.30
CA TYR A 44 9.23 14.94 -11.64
C TYR A 44 9.05 15.87 -10.43
N PRO A 45 8.68 17.17 -10.65
CA PRO A 45 8.43 18.09 -9.56
C PRO A 45 7.24 17.66 -8.72
N VAL A 46 7.41 17.63 -7.40
CA VAL A 46 6.37 17.27 -6.43
C VAL A 46 6.11 18.47 -5.53
N CYS A 47 4.85 18.85 -5.36
CA CYS A 47 4.44 19.80 -4.35
C CYS A 47 4.12 19.06 -3.05
N ASN A 48 4.80 19.38 -1.95
CA ASN A 48 4.53 18.78 -0.65
C ASN A 48 3.08 19.02 -0.22
N GLY A 49 2.40 17.94 0.14
CA GLY A 49 1.02 17.95 0.62
C GLY A 49 -0.05 18.05 -0.46
N ASN A 50 0.31 18.21 -1.73
CA ASN A 50 -0.66 18.25 -2.81
C ASN A 50 -0.78 16.88 -3.47
N ARG A 51 -2.03 16.45 -3.66
CA ARG A 51 -2.39 15.31 -4.51
C ARG A 51 -2.91 15.87 -5.83
N ALA A 52 -2.64 15.17 -6.91
CA ALA A 52 -3.22 15.47 -8.21
C ALA A 52 -4.55 14.73 -8.35
N ASP A 53 -5.60 15.41 -8.77
CA ASP A 53 -6.90 14.78 -9.07
C ASP A 53 -6.86 14.04 -10.40
N TYR A 54 -5.94 14.42 -11.27
CA TYR A 54 -5.72 13.84 -12.58
C TYR A 54 -4.26 13.98 -12.99
N SER A 55 -3.73 12.95 -13.61
CA SER A 55 -2.41 12.97 -14.26
C SER A 55 -2.49 12.38 -15.65
N HIS A 56 -1.85 13.04 -16.62
CA HIS A 56 -1.64 12.52 -17.96
C HIS A 56 -0.18 12.70 -18.35
N LEU A 57 0.46 11.62 -18.74
CA LEU A 57 1.86 11.58 -19.14
C LEU A 57 1.98 11.03 -20.55
N ARG A 58 2.80 11.67 -21.37
CA ARG A 58 3.28 11.15 -22.66
C ARG A 58 4.73 10.73 -22.51
N ILE A 59 5.02 9.49 -22.85
CA ILE A 59 6.28 8.83 -22.57
C ILE A 59 6.92 8.37 -23.87
N GLY A 60 8.02 9.02 -24.25
CA GLY A 60 8.88 8.56 -25.33
C GLY A 60 9.99 7.68 -24.77
N ILE A 61 10.19 6.53 -25.34
CA ILE A 61 11.24 5.59 -24.97
C ILE A 61 11.79 4.92 -26.20
N THR A 62 13.04 4.43 -26.09
CA THR A 62 13.71 3.68 -27.16
C THR A 62 12.88 2.47 -27.61
N ASP A 63 12.90 2.16 -28.88
CA ASP A 63 12.22 1.00 -29.45
C ASP A 63 12.57 -0.30 -28.74
N GLY A 64 11.60 -1.20 -28.64
CA GLY A 64 11.75 -2.48 -27.97
C GLY A 64 11.35 -2.50 -26.49
N TYR A 65 11.10 -1.33 -25.88
CA TYR A 65 10.57 -1.26 -24.52
C TYR A 65 9.04 -1.29 -24.51
N THR A 66 8.50 -2.01 -23.54
CA THR A 66 7.09 -1.93 -23.16
C THR A 66 6.97 -1.10 -21.91
N VAL A 67 6.00 -0.18 -21.89
CA VAL A 67 5.73 0.71 -20.76
C VAL A 67 4.51 0.22 -19.97
N SER A 68 4.57 0.34 -18.66
CA SER A 68 3.45 0.22 -17.74
C SER A 68 3.59 1.23 -16.60
N GLY A 69 2.72 1.19 -15.60
CA GLY A 69 2.78 2.13 -14.48
C GLY A 69 1.52 2.14 -13.63
N SER A 70 1.43 3.10 -12.72
CA SER A 70 0.31 3.22 -11.78
C SER A 70 -1.02 3.69 -12.41
N GLY A 71 -0.99 4.12 -13.67
CA GLY A 71 -2.18 4.55 -14.41
C GLY A 71 -2.65 3.55 -15.48
N ILE A 72 -3.67 3.97 -16.23
CA ILE A 72 -4.14 3.28 -17.42
C ILE A 72 -3.15 3.59 -18.56
N ILE A 73 -2.63 2.56 -19.21
CA ILE A 73 -1.60 2.69 -20.26
C ILE A 73 -2.23 2.46 -21.62
N SER A 74 -1.89 3.31 -22.57
CA SER A 74 -2.16 3.15 -23.99
C SER A 74 -0.91 3.42 -24.83
N HIS A 75 -0.87 2.91 -26.06
CA HIS A 75 0.18 3.15 -27.03
C HIS A 75 -0.43 3.87 -28.22
N THR A 76 0.10 5.04 -28.59
CA THR A 76 -0.42 5.86 -29.66
C THR A 76 0.07 5.39 -31.03
N GLU A 77 -0.63 5.79 -32.08
CA GLU A 77 -0.20 5.53 -33.48
C GLU A 77 1.14 6.21 -33.83
N GLU A 78 1.52 7.27 -33.09
CA GLU A 78 2.80 7.97 -33.24
C GLU A 78 3.97 7.26 -32.55
N GLY A 79 3.76 6.08 -31.95
CA GLY A 79 4.79 5.32 -31.24
C GLY A 79 5.10 5.85 -29.84
N MET A 80 4.23 6.70 -29.29
CA MET A 80 4.35 7.19 -27.92
C MET A 80 3.51 6.34 -26.97
N TRP A 81 3.93 6.22 -25.73
CA TRP A 81 3.12 5.66 -24.65
C TRP A 81 2.41 6.79 -23.91
N GLU A 82 1.20 6.53 -23.49
CA GLU A 82 0.43 7.44 -22.65
C GLU A 82 0.01 6.72 -21.36
N MET A 83 0.07 7.45 -20.23
CA MET A 83 -0.42 6.99 -18.96
C MET A 83 -1.38 8.01 -18.37
N GLU A 84 -2.60 7.58 -18.07
CA GLU A 84 -3.62 8.39 -17.41
C GLU A 84 -3.94 7.86 -16.03
N GLN A 85 -4.02 8.74 -15.05
CA GLN A 85 -4.57 8.45 -13.73
C GLN A 85 -5.78 9.37 -13.48
N PRO A 86 -7.00 8.93 -13.82
CA PRO A 86 -8.23 9.73 -13.64
C PRO A 86 -8.77 9.63 -12.19
N TRP A 87 -7.87 9.63 -11.22
CA TRP A 87 -8.18 9.58 -9.81
C TRP A 87 -7.15 10.36 -9.00
N GLU A 88 -7.55 10.78 -7.81
CA GLU A 88 -6.63 11.42 -6.87
C GLU A 88 -5.42 10.53 -6.58
N ASN A 89 -4.23 11.07 -6.84
CA ASN A 89 -2.95 10.39 -6.60
C ASN A 89 -1.88 11.38 -6.12
N PHE A 90 -0.84 10.85 -5.46
CA PHE A 90 0.33 11.62 -5.08
C PHE A 90 1.61 11.14 -5.79
N ASP A 91 1.50 10.10 -6.60
CA ASP A 91 2.65 9.47 -7.26
C ASP A 91 2.30 9.02 -8.67
N ASN A 92 3.22 9.25 -9.59
CA ASN A 92 3.19 8.73 -10.94
C ASN A 92 4.34 7.71 -11.07
N VAL A 93 3.98 6.42 -11.01
CA VAL A 93 4.95 5.34 -11.20
C VAL A 93 5.00 4.97 -12.68
N ILE A 94 6.17 5.06 -13.28
CA ILE A 94 6.46 4.57 -14.64
C ILE A 94 7.35 3.35 -14.54
N LEU A 95 6.99 2.35 -15.31
CA LEU A 95 7.73 1.10 -15.49
C LEU A 95 8.06 0.95 -16.97
N ALA A 96 9.28 0.57 -17.29
CA ALA A 96 9.62 0.20 -18.67
C ALA A 96 10.67 -0.91 -18.69
N SER A 97 10.48 -1.86 -19.60
CA SER A 97 11.41 -2.96 -19.82
C SER A 97 11.20 -3.59 -21.19
N PRO A 98 12.26 -4.06 -21.86
CA PRO A 98 12.13 -4.89 -23.06
C PRO A 98 11.60 -6.30 -22.75
N MET A 99 11.56 -6.71 -21.47
CA MET A 99 11.15 -8.04 -21.03
C MET A 99 9.86 -8.03 -20.20
N LEU A 100 9.08 -6.94 -20.25
CA LEU A 100 7.88 -6.80 -19.44
C LEU A 100 6.85 -7.84 -19.83
N LYS A 101 6.35 -8.57 -18.85
CA LYS A 101 5.26 -9.54 -18.97
C LYS A 101 4.07 -9.10 -18.13
N SER A 102 2.87 -9.50 -18.54
CA SER A 102 1.67 -9.28 -17.74
C SER A 102 0.78 -10.52 -17.68
N ARG A 103 -0.01 -10.59 -16.62
CA ARG A 103 -1.12 -11.54 -16.41
C ARG A 103 -2.32 -10.77 -15.91
N ARG A 104 -3.52 -11.23 -16.21
CA ARG A 104 -4.74 -10.52 -15.80
C ARG A 104 -5.82 -11.47 -15.29
N ILE A 105 -6.52 -11.04 -14.24
CA ILE A 105 -7.79 -11.61 -13.78
C ILE A 105 -8.87 -10.57 -13.98
N ASN A 106 -10.02 -11.00 -14.56
CA ASN A 106 -11.26 -10.22 -14.59
C ASN A 106 -12.33 -11.08 -13.88
N ASP A 107 -12.85 -10.58 -12.78
CA ASP A 107 -13.89 -11.27 -12.00
C ASP A 107 -14.87 -10.25 -11.40
N ASN A 108 -16.14 -10.32 -11.80
CA ASN A 108 -17.24 -9.53 -11.25
C ASN A 108 -16.90 -8.04 -11.00
N GLY A 109 -16.48 -7.32 -12.06
CA GLY A 109 -16.12 -5.90 -11.99
C GLY A 109 -14.73 -5.64 -11.39
N THR A 110 -14.00 -6.67 -11.00
CA THR A 110 -12.62 -6.56 -10.51
C THR A 110 -11.64 -6.95 -11.61
N THR A 111 -10.78 -6.04 -12.02
CA THR A 111 -9.66 -6.29 -12.92
C THR A 111 -8.35 -6.12 -12.17
N ILE A 112 -7.54 -7.18 -12.12
CA ILE A 112 -6.19 -7.13 -11.56
C ILE A 112 -5.21 -7.48 -12.67
N GLU A 113 -4.23 -6.61 -12.90
CA GLU A 113 -3.14 -6.83 -13.83
C GLU A 113 -1.83 -6.99 -13.06
N LEU A 114 -1.26 -8.20 -13.10
CA LEU A 114 0.10 -8.45 -12.60
C LEU A 114 1.12 -8.10 -13.68
N ILE A 115 2.14 -7.35 -13.28
CA ILE A 115 3.26 -6.91 -14.13
C ILE A 115 4.55 -7.46 -13.53
N TYR A 116 5.40 -8.07 -14.36
CA TYR A 116 6.64 -8.68 -13.90
C TYR A 116 7.65 -8.85 -15.05
N THR A 117 8.91 -9.14 -14.73
CA THR A 117 9.95 -9.50 -15.69
C THR A 117 10.55 -10.87 -15.36
N ASP A 118 11.52 -10.90 -14.48
CA ASP A 118 12.28 -12.09 -14.07
C ASP A 118 11.58 -12.81 -12.89
N PHE A 119 10.46 -13.45 -13.21
CA PHE A 119 9.64 -14.20 -12.24
C PHE A 119 9.07 -15.44 -12.92
N PRO A 120 9.13 -16.64 -12.29
CA PRO A 120 8.56 -17.86 -12.86
C PRO A 120 7.06 -17.74 -13.15
N ASP A 121 6.59 -18.15 -14.31
CA ASP A 121 5.21 -18.01 -14.74
C ASP A 121 4.20 -18.65 -13.75
N ALA A 122 4.47 -19.86 -13.26
CA ALA A 122 3.63 -20.49 -12.23
C ALA A 122 3.59 -19.71 -10.91
N GLY A 123 4.69 -19.06 -10.56
CA GLY A 123 4.75 -18.16 -9.41
C GLY A 123 3.97 -16.87 -9.64
N ALA A 124 4.00 -16.33 -10.86
CA ALA A 124 3.22 -15.15 -11.26
C ALA A 124 1.72 -15.44 -11.17
N ASP A 125 1.26 -16.59 -11.67
CA ASP A 125 -0.13 -17.02 -11.55
C ASP A 125 -0.56 -17.15 -10.07
N SER A 126 0.32 -17.71 -9.23
CA SER A 126 0.08 -17.83 -7.79
C SER A 126 0.01 -16.47 -7.10
N ALA A 127 0.88 -15.52 -7.47
CA ALA A 127 0.88 -14.16 -6.92
C ALA A 127 -0.38 -13.39 -7.33
N LEU A 128 -0.78 -13.49 -8.59
CA LEU A 128 -2.00 -12.88 -9.11
C LEU A 128 -3.25 -13.43 -8.40
N GLN A 129 -3.32 -14.76 -8.22
CA GLN A 129 -4.43 -15.40 -7.50
C GLN A 129 -4.43 -15.00 -6.02
N CYS A 130 -3.26 -14.89 -5.39
CA CYS A 130 -3.13 -14.40 -4.01
C CYS A 130 -3.68 -12.98 -3.87
N CYS A 131 -3.33 -12.09 -4.79
CA CYS A 131 -3.81 -10.72 -4.82
C CYS A 131 -5.34 -10.66 -4.94
N HIS A 132 -5.91 -11.40 -5.89
CA HIS A 132 -7.36 -11.48 -6.08
C HIS A 132 -8.08 -12.02 -4.82
N ASN A 133 -7.56 -13.10 -4.23
CA ASN A 133 -8.16 -13.71 -3.05
C ASN A 133 -8.07 -12.79 -1.83
N ALA A 134 -6.96 -12.08 -1.62
CA ALA A 134 -6.81 -11.14 -0.52
C ALA A 134 -7.77 -9.96 -0.64
N LEU A 135 -7.90 -9.39 -1.84
CA LEU A 135 -8.85 -8.31 -2.11
C LEU A 135 -10.29 -8.75 -1.80
N LYS A 136 -10.68 -9.91 -2.28
CA LYS A 136 -11.99 -10.51 -2.05
C LYS A 136 -12.27 -10.77 -0.56
N PHE A 137 -11.26 -11.31 0.14
CA PHE A 137 -11.33 -11.56 1.57
C PHE A 137 -11.54 -10.26 2.37
N PHE A 138 -10.80 -9.19 2.08
CA PHE A 138 -10.94 -7.92 2.82
C PHE A 138 -12.26 -7.21 2.52
N ARG A 139 -12.77 -7.28 1.30
CA ARG A 139 -14.13 -6.78 0.99
C ARG A 139 -15.19 -7.44 1.88
N CYS A 140 -15.11 -8.76 2.05
CA CYS A 140 -15.98 -9.49 2.95
C CYS A 140 -15.73 -9.16 4.42
N LEU A 141 -14.47 -9.09 4.85
CA LEU A 141 -14.07 -8.88 6.24
C LEU A 141 -14.54 -7.53 6.77
N TYR A 142 -14.36 -6.47 5.97
CA TYR A 142 -14.69 -5.10 6.36
C TYR A 142 -16.11 -4.68 5.95
N LYS A 143 -16.86 -5.59 5.32
CA LYS A 143 -18.26 -5.35 4.91
C LYS A 143 -18.44 -4.06 4.10
N ILE A 144 -17.42 -3.69 3.35
CA ILE A 144 -17.51 -2.54 2.47
C ILE A 144 -18.08 -3.04 1.15
N ALA A 145 -19.39 -2.86 1.01
CA ALA A 145 -20.07 -3.06 -0.25
C ALA A 145 -19.58 -1.98 -1.21
N GLY A 146 -18.82 -2.38 -2.20
CA GLY A 146 -18.49 -1.54 -3.35
C GLY A 146 -18.90 -2.30 -4.58
N ASP A 147 -19.98 -1.85 -5.21
CA ASP A 147 -20.35 -2.24 -6.58
C ASP A 147 -19.44 -1.53 -7.61
N GLU A 148 -18.43 -0.79 -7.13
CA GLU A 148 -17.49 -0.08 -8.01
C GLU A 148 -16.52 -1.09 -8.64
N ASP A 149 -16.37 -0.96 -9.95
CA ASP A 149 -15.35 -1.68 -10.69
C ASP A 149 -13.96 -1.33 -10.15
N ILE A 150 -13.21 -2.34 -9.76
CA ILE A 150 -11.83 -2.17 -9.31
C ILE A 150 -10.90 -2.49 -10.46
N TYR A 151 -10.13 -1.50 -10.87
CA TYR A 151 -8.97 -1.69 -11.73
C TYR A 151 -7.70 -1.53 -10.87
N MET A 152 -6.90 -2.57 -10.76
CA MET A 152 -5.71 -2.57 -9.94
C MET A 152 -4.53 -3.21 -10.66
N LYS A 153 -3.35 -2.65 -10.46
CA LYS A 153 -2.09 -3.24 -10.93
C LYS A 153 -1.25 -3.75 -9.76
N PHE A 154 -0.64 -4.89 -9.97
CA PHE A 154 0.32 -5.48 -9.05
C PHE A 154 1.66 -5.67 -9.76
N LEU A 155 2.69 -4.97 -9.29
CA LEU A 155 4.04 -5.09 -9.79
C LEU A 155 4.86 -6.06 -8.94
N LEU A 156 5.45 -7.07 -9.56
CA LEU A 156 6.54 -7.87 -8.99
C LEU A 156 7.86 -7.37 -9.57
N SER A 157 8.52 -6.51 -8.79
CA SER A 157 9.81 -5.94 -9.18
C SER A 157 10.95 -6.90 -8.88
N ALA A 158 11.82 -7.12 -9.87
CA ALA A 158 13.03 -7.93 -9.72
C ALA A 158 14.21 -7.15 -9.16
N SER A 159 14.00 -5.98 -8.54
CA SER A 159 15.06 -5.09 -8.03
C SER A 159 16.02 -5.74 -7.02
N GLY A 160 15.69 -6.93 -6.53
CA GLY A 160 16.57 -7.75 -5.68
C GLY A 160 16.64 -7.31 -4.21
N THR A 161 15.95 -6.25 -3.83
CA THR A 161 15.81 -5.80 -2.44
C THR A 161 14.41 -6.16 -1.92
N SER A 162 14.30 -6.48 -0.64
CA SER A 162 13.01 -6.67 0.00
C SER A 162 12.31 -5.32 0.18
N GLY A 163 11.00 -5.29 0.04
CA GLY A 163 10.17 -4.10 0.25
C GLY A 163 8.94 -4.11 -0.64
N GLY A 164 8.02 -3.24 -0.32
CA GLY A 164 6.79 -3.01 -1.06
C GLY A 164 6.28 -1.60 -0.83
N TYR A 165 5.31 -1.20 -1.60
CA TYR A 165 4.53 0.00 -1.38
C TYR A 165 3.18 -0.08 -2.07
N SER A 166 2.21 0.64 -1.53
CA SER A 166 0.87 0.78 -2.07
C SER A 166 0.63 2.20 -2.59
N ARG A 167 -0.11 2.29 -3.67
CA ARG A 167 -0.72 3.51 -4.21
C ARG A 167 -2.18 3.23 -4.49
N LYS A 168 -2.97 4.25 -4.77
CA LYS A 168 -4.34 3.99 -5.24
C LYS A 168 -4.29 3.14 -6.51
N ASN A 169 -4.97 2.00 -6.49
CA ASN A 169 -5.06 1.05 -7.61
C ASN A 169 -3.71 0.46 -8.09
N PHE A 170 -2.67 0.53 -7.27
CA PHE A 170 -1.35 0.00 -7.62
C PHE A 170 -0.61 -0.47 -6.37
N ILE A 171 -0.07 -1.68 -6.41
CA ILE A 171 0.86 -2.18 -5.39
C ILE A 171 2.15 -2.68 -6.04
N MET A 172 3.25 -2.58 -5.32
CA MET A 172 4.53 -3.15 -5.72
C MET A 172 5.09 -4.02 -4.60
N LEU A 173 5.65 -5.15 -4.99
CA LEU A 173 6.51 -5.95 -4.12
C LEU A 173 7.80 -6.31 -4.85
N SER A 174 8.92 -6.23 -4.15
CA SER A 174 10.19 -6.73 -4.65
C SER A 174 10.39 -8.19 -4.27
N SER A 175 10.35 -9.06 -5.26
CA SER A 175 10.60 -10.50 -5.11
C SER A 175 10.89 -11.14 -6.46
N ARG A 176 11.61 -12.29 -6.44
CA ARG A 176 11.90 -13.10 -7.63
C ARG A 176 11.18 -14.45 -7.63
N THR A 177 10.50 -14.80 -6.55
CA THR A 177 9.76 -16.06 -6.42
C THR A 177 8.53 -15.88 -5.56
N PHE A 178 7.48 -16.65 -5.86
CA PHE A 178 6.31 -16.74 -4.99
C PHE A 178 6.65 -17.56 -3.74
N ASN A 179 6.52 -16.94 -2.58
CA ASN A 179 6.79 -17.56 -1.28
C ASN A 179 5.91 -16.91 -0.20
N GLU A 180 6.10 -17.29 1.05
CA GLU A 180 5.32 -16.76 2.19
C GLU A 180 5.48 -15.24 2.36
N TYR A 181 6.64 -14.69 2.02
CA TYR A 181 6.86 -13.25 2.00
C TYR A 181 5.93 -12.55 1.01
N VAL A 182 5.83 -13.06 -0.23
CA VAL A 182 4.93 -12.49 -1.25
C VAL A 182 3.48 -12.64 -0.82
N LEU A 183 3.08 -13.81 -0.32
CA LEU A 183 1.72 -14.05 0.16
C LEU A 183 1.31 -13.05 1.24
N LYS A 184 2.13 -12.90 2.30
CA LYS A 184 1.81 -12.00 3.41
C LYS A 184 1.85 -10.53 2.98
N ASN A 185 2.91 -10.12 2.28
CA ASN A 185 3.07 -8.71 1.96
C ASN A 185 2.14 -8.24 0.83
N THR A 186 1.73 -9.11 -0.10
CA THR A 186 0.61 -8.79 -1.02
C THR A 186 -0.65 -8.42 -0.23
N ALA A 187 -1.00 -9.20 0.78
CA ALA A 187 -2.15 -8.89 1.61
C ALA A 187 -1.95 -7.61 2.44
N HIS A 188 -0.73 -7.33 2.92
CA HIS A 188 -0.39 -6.08 3.60
C HIS A 188 -0.61 -4.86 2.70
N GLU A 189 -0.03 -4.87 1.50
CA GLU A 189 -0.17 -3.75 0.56
C GLU A 189 -1.63 -3.54 0.11
N ILE A 190 -2.39 -4.61 -0.06
CA ILE A 190 -3.84 -4.52 -0.32
C ILE A 190 -4.56 -3.95 0.90
N GLY A 191 -4.14 -4.29 2.12
CA GLY A 191 -4.69 -3.74 3.36
C GLY A 191 -4.71 -2.21 3.37
N HIS A 192 -3.71 -1.57 2.77
CA HIS A 192 -3.65 -0.12 2.63
C HIS A 192 -4.78 0.50 1.78
N PHE A 193 -5.54 -0.26 1.02
CA PHE A 193 -6.73 0.28 0.34
C PHE A 193 -7.80 0.73 1.33
N TRP A 194 -7.80 0.18 2.54
CA TRP A 194 -8.66 0.56 3.65
C TRP A 194 -7.95 1.39 4.71
N TRP A 195 -6.63 1.15 4.92
CA TRP A 195 -5.82 1.71 5.99
C TRP A 195 -4.76 2.66 5.42
N ASN A 196 -5.16 3.91 5.10
CA ASN A 196 -4.29 4.89 4.42
C ASN A 196 -4.64 6.35 4.76
N LYS A 197 -5.35 6.60 5.85
CA LYS A 197 -5.86 7.94 6.17
C LYS A 197 -5.00 8.71 7.16
N ALA A 198 -4.17 8.04 7.95
CA ALA A 198 -3.30 8.68 8.93
C ALA A 198 -2.07 9.33 8.27
N PRO A 199 -1.52 10.40 8.88
CA PRO A 199 -0.29 11.03 8.39
C PRO A 199 0.91 10.09 8.49
N VAL A 200 1.55 9.79 7.35
CA VAL A 200 2.64 8.82 7.25
C VAL A 200 3.96 9.29 7.87
N GLU A 201 4.13 10.60 8.08
CA GLU A 201 5.33 11.18 8.68
C GLU A 201 5.29 11.18 10.23
N SER A 202 4.17 10.78 10.82
CA SER A 202 3.96 10.80 12.26
C SER A 202 3.77 9.42 12.85
N TRP A 203 3.81 9.32 14.19
CA TRP A 203 3.49 8.07 14.87
C TRP A 203 2.04 7.62 14.68
N HIS A 204 1.13 8.50 14.23
CA HIS A 204 -0.24 8.13 13.86
C HIS A 204 -0.29 7.13 12.71
N ASP A 205 0.80 6.99 11.96
CA ASP A 205 0.99 6.00 10.90
C ASP A 205 0.80 4.53 11.38
N TRP A 206 0.80 4.28 12.69
CA TRP A 206 0.39 2.97 13.22
C TRP A 206 -1.04 2.59 12.81
N LEU A 207 -1.92 3.59 12.58
CA LEU A 207 -3.28 3.36 12.07
C LEU A 207 -3.30 2.86 10.62
N ASN A 208 -2.27 3.17 9.85
CA ASN A 208 -2.08 2.59 8.52
C ASN A 208 -1.37 1.25 8.63
N GLU A 209 -0.17 1.23 9.20
CA GLU A 209 0.75 0.11 9.12
C GLU A 209 0.35 -1.07 10.01
N SER A 210 -0.04 -0.82 11.26
CA SER A 210 -0.50 -1.91 12.14
C SER A 210 -1.78 -2.55 11.63
N PHE A 211 -2.68 -1.76 11.07
CA PHE A 211 -3.96 -2.26 10.56
C PHE A 211 -3.79 -3.00 9.25
N ALA A 212 -2.91 -2.53 8.34
CA ALA A 212 -2.56 -3.28 7.13
C ALA A 212 -1.85 -4.60 7.48
N GLU A 213 -0.90 -4.57 8.43
CA GLU A 213 -0.19 -5.77 8.89
C GLU A 213 -1.15 -6.76 9.59
N PHE A 214 -2.03 -6.27 10.47
CA PHE A 214 -3.05 -7.11 11.09
C PHE A 214 -4.00 -7.72 10.06
N SER A 215 -4.41 -6.95 9.05
CA SER A 215 -5.22 -7.44 7.93
C SER A 215 -4.52 -8.57 7.19
N ALA A 216 -3.21 -8.41 6.90
CA ALA A 216 -2.41 -9.46 6.30
C ALA A 216 -2.38 -10.74 7.15
N LEU A 217 -2.27 -10.59 8.48
CA LEU A 217 -2.31 -11.74 9.39
C LEU A 217 -3.69 -12.41 9.43
N GLN A 218 -4.79 -11.65 9.30
CA GLN A 218 -6.12 -12.25 9.15
C GLN A 218 -6.26 -13.01 7.82
N TYR A 219 -5.63 -12.52 6.74
CA TYR A 219 -5.57 -13.26 5.49
C TYR A 219 -4.71 -14.53 5.62
N ILE A 220 -3.58 -14.51 6.34
CA ILE A 220 -2.81 -15.71 6.69
C ILE A 220 -3.66 -16.71 7.48
N ARG A 221 -4.44 -16.23 8.45
CA ARG A 221 -5.38 -17.07 9.21
C ARG A 221 -6.38 -17.77 8.29
N HIS A 222 -6.93 -17.03 7.33
CA HIS A 222 -7.86 -17.55 6.32
C HIS A 222 -7.19 -18.56 5.37
N ALA A 223 -6.02 -18.24 4.84
CA ALA A 223 -5.35 -19.02 3.80
C ALA A 223 -4.52 -20.22 4.32
N ARG A 224 -4.03 -20.14 5.58
CA ARG A 224 -3.10 -21.12 6.20
C ARG A 224 -3.59 -21.68 7.52
N GLY A 225 -4.67 -21.14 8.05
CA GLY A 225 -5.28 -21.60 9.31
C GLY A 225 -4.73 -20.93 10.57
N GLU A 226 -5.41 -21.18 11.68
CA GLU A 226 -5.17 -20.58 13.00
C GLU A 226 -3.72 -20.76 13.49
N LYS A 227 -3.13 -21.95 13.25
CA LYS A 227 -1.77 -22.25 13.68
C LYS A 227 -0.72 -21.32 13.05
N ALA A 228 -0.89 -20.99 11.76
CA ALA A 228 0.00 -20.07 11.07
C ALA A 228 -0.16 -18.64 11.61
N TYR A 229 -1.40 -18.20 11.80
CA TYR A 229 -1.69 -16.90 12.42
C TYR A 229 -1.07 -16.77 13.82
N ALA A 230 -1.30 -17.75 14.69
CA ALA A 230 -0.74 -17.77 16.05
C ALA A 230 0.79 -17.69 16.05
N ALA A 231 1.44 -18.41 15.13
CA ALA A 231 2.90 -18.37 15.02
C ALA A 231 3.44 -16.96 14.66
N TYR A 232 2.75 -16.21 13.78
CA TYR A 232 3.10 -14.81 13.48
C TYR A 232 2.90 -13.91 14.71
N ILE A 233 1.76 -14.01 15.38
CA ILE A 233 1.46 -13.19 16.57
C ILE A 233 2.48 -13.47 17.68
N ASP A 234 2.84 -14.73 17.93
CA ASP A 234 3.83 -15.11 18.95
C ASP A 234 5.24 -14.59 18.60
N ALA A 235 5.63 -14.67 17.32
CA ALA A 235 6.87 -14.08 16.83
C ALA A 235 6.90 -12.56 17.05
N TYR A 236 5.83 -11.85 16.69
CA TYR A 236 5.72 -10.41 16.87
C TYR A 236 5.73 -10.01 18.35
N ARG A 237 5.05 -10.75 19.22
CA ARG A 237 5.11 -10.53 20.69
C ARG A 237 6.54 -10.63 21.22
N LYS A 238 7.29 -11.65 20.75
CA LYS A 238 8.68 -11.85 21.15
C LYS A 238 9.58 -10.70 20.66
N GLU A 239 9.45 -10.32 19.41
CA GLU A 239 10.26 -9.28 18.79
C GLU A 239 9.97 -7.89 19.36
N THR A 240 8.73 -7.63 19.76
CA THR A 240 8.31 -6.30 20.23
C THR A 240 8.28 -6.16 21.76
N ARG A 241 8.72 -7.18 22.50
CA ARG A 241 8.66 -7.20 23.97
C ARG A 241 9.38 -6.03 24.64
N HIS A 242 10.48 -5.58 24.04
CA HIS A 242 11.35 -4.53 24.60
C HIS A 242 11.43 -3.28 23.71
N ILE A 243 10.56 -3.19 22.71
CA ILE A 243 10.49 -2.06 21.79
C ILE A 243 9.78 -0.88 22.47
N ARG A 244 10.19 0.33 22.13
CA ARG A 244 9.56 1.57 22.58
C ARG A 244 8.06 1.56 22.40
N PRO A 245 7.32 2.35 23.21
CA PRO A 245 5.89 2.58 23.01
C PRO A 245 5.57 3.06 21.60
N ILE A 246 4.39 2.70 21.10
CA ILE A 246 3.85 3.28 19.85
C ILE A 246 3.55 4.77 20.04
N TRP A 247 3.07 5.12 21.24
CA TRP A 247 2.66 6.48 21.57
C TRP A 247 3.81 7.48 21.45
N GLY A 248 3.73 8.35 20.44
CA GLY A 248 4.69 9.44 20.26
C GLY A 248 6.06 9.01 19.74
N ILE A 249 6.22 7.80 19.22
CA ILE A 249 7.51 7.39 18.63
C ILE A 249 7.85 8.25 17.41
N ASP A 250 9.09 8.69 17.31
CA ASP A 250 9.57 9.35 16.10
C ASP A 250 9.57 8.35 14.93
N ARG A 251 8.97 8.74 13.80
CA ARG A 251 8.90 7.88 12.61
C ARG A 251 10.29 7.50 12.07
N ASN A 252 11.31 8.32 12.34
CA ASN A 252 12.71 8.08 11.98
C ASN A 252 13.48 7.27 13.04
N ASP A 253 12.85 6.89 14.16
CA ASP A 253 13.50 6.04 15.14
C ASP A 253 13.75 4.64 14.55
N ARG A 254 14.90 4.03 14.89
CA ARG A 254 15.27 2.68 14.44
C ARG A 254 14.25 1.60 14.81
N GLU A 255 13.49 1.81 15.88
CA GLU A 255 12.47 0.89 16.37
C GLU A 255 11.07 1.20 15.80
N ALA A 256 10.90 2.34 15.08
CA ALA A 256 9.61 2.78 14.58
C ALA A 256 8.92 1.73 13.71
N HIS A 257 9.66 1.06 12.83
CA HIS A 257 9.10 0.00 12.01
C HIS A 257 8.51 -1.14 12.87
N LEU A 258 9.24 -1.62 13.86
CA LEU A 258 8.74 -2.70 14.74
C LEU A 258 7.55 -2.23 15.59
N ALA A 259 7.59 -1.00 16.08
CA ALA A 259 6.51 -0.41 16.88
C ALA A 259 5.23 -0.21 16.05
N LEU A 260 5.34 0.45 14.90
CA LEU A 260 4.19 0.86 14.09
C LEU A 260 3.57 -0.30 13.30
N TYR A 261 4.35 -1.33 12.94
CA TYR A 261 3.86 -2.49 12.19
C TYR A 261 3.48 -3.64 13.13
N ARG A 262 4.45 -4.17 13.89
CA ARG A 262 4.29 -5.45 14.60
C ARG A 262 3.67 -5.28 15.99
N LYS A 263 4.14 -4.32 16.78
CA LYS A 263 3.59 -4.09 18.13
C LYS A 263 2.12 -3.67 18.07
N GLY A 264 1.75 -2.81 17.12
CA GLY A 264 0.37 -2.43 16.92
C GLY A 264 -0.51 -3.59 16.42
N SER A 265 0.01 -4.47 15.56
CA SER A 265 -0.73 -5.68 15.16
C SER A 265 -0.97 -6.64 16.32
N VAL A 266 -0.02 -6.76 17.25
CA VAL A 266 -0.22 -7.52 18.50
C VAL A 266 -1.29 -6.88 19.38
N LEU A 267 -1.31 -5.54 19.48
CA LEU A 267 -2.37 -4.81 20.19
C LEU A 267 -3.75 -5.11 19.60
N LEU A 268 -3.86 -5.10 18.25
CA LEU A 268 -5.11 -5.40 17.56
C LEU A 268 -5.54 -6.87 17.77
N ALA A 269 -4.60 -7.81 17.75
CA ALA A 269 -4.87 -9.21 18.04
C ALA A 269 -5.37 -9.41 19.50
N ASP A 270 -4.77 -8.70 20.46
CA ASP A 270 -5.22 -8.73 21.86
C ASP A 270 -6.60 -8.09 22.03
N LEU A 271 -6.86 -7.01 21.29
CA LEU A 271 -8.19 -6.36 21.30
C LEU A 271 -9.26 -7.28 20.69
N LEU A 272 -8.96 -7.99 19.60
CA LEU A 272 -9.85 -8.99 19.00
C LEU A 272 -10.28 -10.06 20.03
N VAL A 273 -9.31 -10.62 20.76
CA VAL A 273 -9.58 -11.62 21.82
C VAL A 273 -10.44 -11.01 22.94
N ARG A 274 -10.20 -9.75 23.28
CA ARG A 274 -10.84 -9.06 24.40
C ARG A 274 -12.30 -8.70 24.12
N VAL A 275 -12.64 -8.29 22.90
CA VAL A 275 -14.00 -7.81 22.56
C VAL A 275 -14.81 -8.86 21.79
N GLY A 276 -14.16 -9.90 21.28
CA GLY A 276 -14.78 -10.93 20.43
C GLY A 276 -14.78 -10.55 18.94
N GLU A 277 -14.89 -11.56 18.09
CA GLU A 277 -14.66 -11.44 16.66
C GLU A 277 -15.66 -10.50 15.97
N GLU A 278 -16.94 -10.73 16.15
CA GLU A 278 -17.98 -9.93 15.49
C GLU A 278 -17.97 -8.46 15.93
N PRO A 279 -17.96 -8.11 17.24
CA PRO A 279 -17.87 -6.72 17.67
C PRO A 279 -16.59 -6.03 17.19
N PHE A 280 -15.46 -6.76 17.14
CA PHE A 280 -14.18 -6.22 16.70
C PHE A 280 -14.20 -5.84 15.20
N PHE A 281 -14.66 -6.73 14.31
CA PHE A 281 -14.71 -6.41 12.89
C PHE A 281 -15.78 -5.37 12.54
N ASN A 282 -16.90 -5.32 13.26
CA ASN A 282 -17.86 -4.25 13.15
C ASN A 282 -17.27 -2.89 13.59
N PHE A 283 -16.44 -2.89 14.63
CA PHE A 283 -15.68 -1.71 15.06
C PHE A 283 -14.70 -1.26 13.97
N LEU A 284 -13.89 -2.16 13.39
CA LEU A 284 -12.95 -1.84 12.32
C LEU A 284 -13.66 -1.27 11.07
N ALA A 285 -14.77 -1.88 10.66
CA ALA A 285 -15.58 -1.36 9.57
C ALA A 285 -16.06 0.07 9.84
N GLY A 286 -16.45 0.35 11.09
CA GLY A 286 -16.83 1.70 11.53
C GLY A 286 -15.66 2.70 11.50
N VAL A 287 -14.45 2.29 11.88
CA VAL A 287 -13.22 3.12 11.79
C VAL A 287 -12.96 3.54 10.35
N ILE A 288 -13.09 2.60 9.40
CA ILE A 288 -12.91 2.86 7.97
C ILE A 288 -13.96 3.85 7.47
N GLN A 289 -15.24 3.62 7.78
CA GLN A 289 -16.36 4.47 7.36
C GLN A 289 -16.27 5.89 7.93
N ALA A 290 -15.77 6.02 9.16
CA ALA A 290 -15.59 7.31 9.83
C ALA A 290 -14.34 8.08 9.35
N HIS A 291 -13.54 7.51 8.45
CA HIS A 291 -12.31 8.12 7.92
C HIS A 291 -11.37 8.62 9.03
N ILE A 292 -11.15 7.81 10.07
CA ILE A 292 -10.31 8.16 11.21
C ILE A 292 -8.86 8.40 10.73
N THR A 293 -8.29 9.55 11.11
CA THR A 293 -6.96 10.00 10.64
C THR A 293 -5.89 10.04 11.74
N ASP A 294 -6.29 10.06 13.01
CA ASP A 294 -5.36 10.17 14.12
C ASP A 294 -5.78 9.34 15.33
N THR A 295 -4.83 9.12 16.23
CA THR A 295 -5.00 8.26 17.40
C THR A 295 -6.00 8.81 18.42
N SER A 296 -6.17 10.13 18.52
CA SER A 296 -7.17 10.71 19.45
C SER A 296 -8.58 10.40 18.97
N ALA A 297 -8.84 10.68 17.69
CA ALA A 297 -10.12 10.35 17.05
C ALA A 297 -10.42 8.83 17.10
N PHE A 298 -9.38 7.99 16.94
CA PHE A 298 -9.52 6.54 17.08
C PHE A 298 -9.92 6.13 18.51
N LEU A 299 -9.31 6.73 19.54
CA LEU A 299 -9.65 6.44 20.93
C LEU A 299 -11.05 6.91 21.29
N ASP A 300 -11.48 8.07 20.80
CA ASP A 300 -12.82 8.60 21.04
C ASP A 300 -13.89 7.74 20.31
N PHE A 301 -13.58 7.27 19.12
CA PHE A 301 -14.42 6.33 18.40
C PHE A 301 -14.49 4.97 19.12
N ALA A 302 -13.37 4.48 19.65
CA ALA A 302 -13.33 3.26 20.44
C ALA A 302 -14.16 3.39 21.74
N GLU A 303 -14.15 4.54 22.40
CA GLU A 303 -15.00 4.82 23.56
C GLU A 303 -16.48 4.73 23.20
N THR A 304 -16.87 5.34 22.07
CA THR A 304 -18.25 5.35 21.59
C THR A 304 -18.76 3.95 21.21
N ARG A 305 -17.90 3.13 20.60
CA ARG A 305 -18.30 1.83 20.03
C ARG A 305 -18.07 0.64 20.94
N LEU A 306 -17.02 0.69 21.76
CA LEU A 306 -16.59 -0.42 22.63
C LEU A 306 -16.68 -0.06 24.12
N GLY A 307 -16.84 1.22 24.46
CA GLY A 307 -16.93 1.73 25.83
C GLY A 307 -15.59 2.12 26.44
N SER A 308 -15.66 2.96 27.50
CA SER A 308 -14.49 3.52 28.19
C SER A 308 -13.47 2.48 28.71
N PRO A 309 -13.86 1.26 29.16
CA PRO A 309 -12.88 0.26 29.58
C PRO A 309 -11.93 -0.17 28.45
N HIS A 310 -12.46 -0.34 27.22
CA HIS A 310 -11.66 -0.73 26.05
C HIS A 310 -10.80 0.43 25.54
N ARG A 311 -11.37 1.63 25.47
CA ARG A 311 -10.61 2.86 25.14
C ARG A 311 -9.42 3.05 26.08
N ASN A 312 -9.61 2.92 27.40
CA ASN A 312 -8.55 3.09 28.38
C ASN A 312 -7.49 1.99 28.27
N TRP A 313 -7.91 0.74 28.01
CA TRP A 313 -7.00 -0.37 27.78
C TRP A 313 -6.15 -0.12 26.51
N ILE A 314 -6.74 0.28 25.38
CA ILE A 314 -6.01 0.61 24.14
C ILE A 314 -4.99 1.72 24.42
N LYS A 315 -5.41 2.82 25.06
CA LYS A 315 -4.53 3.94 25.39
C LYS A 315 -3.35 3.51 26.26
N LYS A 316 -3.59 2.63 27.24
CA LYS A 316 -2.53 2.07 28.07
C LYS A 316 -1.54 1.25 27.24
N ARG A 317 -2.04 0.35 26.40
CA ARG A 317 -1.22 -0.50 25.53
C ARG A 317 -0.38 0.26 24.51
N LEU A 318 -0.90 1.37 24.00
CA LEU A 318 -0.13 2.26 23.11
C LEU A 318 1.05 2.93 23.82
N LYS A 319 0.98 3.10 25.15
CA LYS A 319 2.00 3.75 25.98
C LYS A 319 2.98 2.78 26.63
N GLU A 320 2.73 1.51 26.57
CA GLU A 320 3.63 0.42 26.99
C GLU A 320 4.55 -0.01 25.84
#